data_f39a0c7dd1725bd5ea5de2dc7de0182d
#
_entry.id   f39a0c7dd1725bd5ea5de2dc7de0182d
#
_cell.length_a   1.000
_cell.length_b   1.000
_cell.length_c   1.000
_cell.angle_alpha   90.00
_cell.angle_beta   90.00
_cell.angle_gamma   90.00
#
_symmetry.space_group_name_H-M   'P 1'
#
loop_
_entity.id
_entity.type
_entity.pdbx_description
1 polymer ?
#
loop_
_entity_poly.entity_id
_entity_poly.type
_entity_poly.pdbx_seq_one_letter_code
_entity_poly.pdbx_strand_id
1 'polypeptide(L)'
;MIIDHLNELTLPLVLDSDCWRGHSIYPNTKMSEQRMVALLQQYGTEKMVVNSAADWGISDPLKVPKTGQAMLAAGFSEAQVEQVLFHNPVDFFAQSGQLDKALVSTPLPIDQRRQWQDNSALRGQEPVIK
;
A
#
# COMPACT_ATOMS: atom_id res chain seq x y z
N MET A 1 -5.56 -15.95 -4.11
CA MET A 1 -4.66 -16.00 -2.92
C MET A 1 -3.73 -14.79 -2.94
N ILE A 2 -3.32 -14.25 -1.77
CA ILE A 2 -2.26 -13.25 -1.66
C ILE A 2 -1.08 -13.85 -0.89
N ILE A 3 0.15 -13.55 -1.33
CA ILE A 3 1.38 -13.80 -0.58
C ILE A 3 1.86 -12.45 -0.09
N ASP A 4 1.88 -12.26 1.22
CA ASP A 4 2.20 -10.97 1.84
C ASP A 4 3.63 -10.90 2.39
N HIS A 5 4.08 -9.69 2.73
CA HIS A 5 5.43 -9.39 3.19
C HIS A 5 6.55 -9.72 2.19
N LEU A 6 6.23 -9.67 0.90
CA LEU A 6 7.22 -9.86 -0.15
C LEU A 6 8.26 -8.72 -0.15
N ASN A 7 9.45 -9.04 -0.59
CA ASN A 7 10.60 -8.14 -0.73
C ASN A 7 11.41 -8.49 -1.98
N GLU A 8 12.55 -7.83 -2.16
CA GLU A 8 13.41 -8.00 -3.33
C GLU A 8 13.89 -9.43 -3.57
N LEU A 9 14.00 -10.23 -2.50
CA LEU A 9 14.47 -11.63 -2.59
C LEU A 9 13.31 -12.60 -2.85
N THR A 10 12.13 -12.32 -2.33
CA THR A 10 10.99 -13.24 -2.35
C THR A 10 10.00 -12.95 -3.48
N LEU A 11 9.88 -11.70 -3.92
CA LEU A 11 9.00 -11.35 -5.03
C LEU A 11 9.31 -12.13 -6.32
N PRO A 12 10.59 -12.29 -6.76
CA PRO A 12 10.90 -13.06 -7.97
C PRO A 12 10.41 -14.50 -7.95
N LEU A 13 10.29 -15.10 -6.76
CA LEU A 13 9.89 -16.51 -6.60
C LEU A 13 8.41 -16.75 -6.91
N VAL A 14 7.60 -15.69 -6.94
CA VAL A 14 6.14 -15.76 -7.09
C VAL A 14 5.61 -15.07 -8.35
N LEU A 15 6.49 -14.51 -9.16
CA LEU A 15 6.09 -13.75 -10.37
C LEU A 15 5.33 -14.60 -11.39
N ASP A 16 5.73 -15.87 -11.54
CA ASP A 16 5.09 -16.80 -12.49
C ASP A 16 3.81 -17.43 -11.92
N SER A 17 3.45 -17.12 -10.69
CA SER A 17 2.22 -17.60 -10.06
C SER A 17 1.06 -16.64 -10.29
N ASP A 18 -0.18 -17.14 -10.16
CA ASP A 18 -1.39 -16.32 -10.25
C ASP A 18 -1.76 -15.63 -8.92
N CYS A 19 -0.84 -15.56 -7.96
CA CYS A 19 -1.11 -14.92 -6.68
C CYS A 19 -1.00 -13.40 -6.73
N TRP A 20 -1.71 -12.75 -5.81
CA TRP A 20 -1.52 -11.35 -5.50
C TRP A 20 -0.27 -11.18 -4.64
N ARG A 21 0.43 -10.06 -4.81
CA ARG A 21 1.76 -9.80 -4.26
C ARG A 21 1.66 -8.67 -3.24
N GLY A 22 1.60 -9.05 -1.96
CA GLY A 22 1.45 -8.13 -0.84
C GLY A 22 2.80 -7.61 -0.34
N HIS A 23 2.85 -6.31 -0.07
CA HIS A 23 4.03 -5.63 0.42
C HIS A 23 3.67 -4.76 1.62
N SER A 24 4.36 -4.95 2.73
CA SER A 24 4.14 -4.17 3.94
C SER A 24 5.18 -3.07 4.07
N ILE A 25 4.73 -1.84 4.04
CA ILE A 25 5.59 -0.68 4.23
C ILE A 25 5.66 -0.36 5.71
N TYR A 26 6.86 -0.54 6.28
CA TYR A 26 7.08 -0.36 7.69
C TYR A 26 8.43 0.34 7.93
N PRO A 27 8.47 1.42 8.73
CA PRO A 27 9.63 2.31 8.74
C PRO A 27 10.93 1.63 9.22
N ASN A 28 10.84 0.65 10.10
CA ASN A 28 12.01 0.16 10.81
C ASN A 28 12.38 -1.31 10.54
N THR A 29 11.45 -2.13 10.07
CA THR A 29 11.67 -3.60 10.07
C THR A 29 11.36 -4.30 8.76
N LYS A 30 10.63 -3.69 7.84
CA LYS A 30 10.22 -4.37 6.59
C LYS A 30 10.72 -3.61 5.37
N MET A 31 9.88 -2.83 4.72
CA MET A 31 10.21 -2.16 3.47
C MET A 31 9.94 -0.64 3.58
N SER A 32 10.83 0.17 3.02
CA SER A 32 10.57 1.60 2.83
C SER A 32 9.80 1.86 1.54
N GLU A 33 9.21 3.06 1.41
CA GLU A 33 8.52 3.51 0.21
C GLU A 33 9.45 3.49 -1.01
N GLN A 34 10.71 3.89 -0.83
CA GLN A 34 11.72 3.92 -1.90
C GLN A 34 12.04 2.53 -2.43
N ARG A 35 12.14 1.53 -1.54
CA ARG A 35 12.35 0.13 -1.93
C ARG A 35 11.13 -0.40 -2.68
N MET A 36 9.92 -0.08 -2.22
CA MET A 36 8.69 -0.45 -2.92
C MET A 36 8.62 0.16 -4.33
N VAL A 37 8.95 1.45 -4.44
CA VAL A 37 9.01 2.14 -5.74
C VAL A 37 9.99 1.44 -6.69
N ALA A 38 11.18 1.05 -6.22
CA ALA A 38 12.16 0.34 -7.03
C ALA A 38 11.62 -1.03 -7.52
N LEU A 39 10.90 -1.76 -6.67
CA LEU A 39 10.23 -3.01 -7.07
C LEU A 39 9.17 -2.77 -8.15
N LEU A 40 8.35 -1.73 -7.99
CA LEU A 40 7.33 -1.37 -8.97
C LEU A 40 7.94 -0.95 -10.32
N GLN A 41 9.08 -0.24 -10.31
CA GLN A 41 9.81 0.10 -11.54
C GLN A 41 10.34 -1.13 -12.24
N GLN A 42 10.80 -2.12 -11.52
CA GLN A 42 11.40 -3.34 -12.05
C GLN A 42 10.35 -4.37 -12.52
N TYR A 43 9.26 -4.53 -11.79
CA TYR A 43 8.31 -5.64 -11.98
C TYR A 43 6.89 -5.20 -12.39
N GLY A 44 6.65 -3.88 -12.47
CA GLY A 44 5.35 -3.33 -12.83
C GLY A 44 4.37 -3.28 -11.66
N THR A 45 3.13 -2.91 -11.96
CA THR A 45 2.07 -2.64 -10.98
C THR A 45 1.01 -3.73 -10.87
N GLU A 46 1.05 -4.71 -11.78
CA GLU A 46 0.02 -5.74 -11.86
C GLU A 46 0.00 -6.63 -10.62
N LYS A 47 -1.18 -6.80 -10.02
CA LYS A 47 -1.40 -7.59 -8.79
C LYS A 47 -0.51 -7.20 -7.60
N MET A 48 0.14 -6.04 -7.64
CA MET A 48 0.89 -5.49 -6.51
C MET A 48 -0.07 -4.81 -5.54
N VAL A 49 0.03 -5.15 -4.26
CA VAL A 49 -0.77 -4.58 -3.17
C VAL A 49 0.16 -4.06 -2.09
N VAL A 50 -0.12 -2.86 -1.60
CA VAL A 50 0.67 -2.20 -0.56
C VAL A 50 -0.19 -2.02 0.68
N ASN A 51 0.36 -2.36 1.84
CA ASN A 51 -0.26 -2.10 3.13
C ASN A 51 0.71 -1.40 4.09
N SER A 52 0.15 -0.73 5.10
CA SER A 52 0.91 -0.21 6.23
C SER A 52 0.83 -1.23 7.37
N ALA A 53 1.97 -1.81 7.75
CA ALA A 53 2.01 -2.71 8.89
C ALA A 53 2.01 -1.90 10.20
N ALA A 54 1.32 -2.43 11.21
CA ALA A 54 1.21 -1.81 12.54
C ALA A 54 1.45 -2.82 13.69
N ASP A 55 2.08 -3.93 13.40
CA ASP A 55 2.21 -5.09 14.29
C ASP A 55 3.45 -5.03 15.22
N TRP A 56 4.47 -4.26 14.86
CA TRP A 56 5.74 -4.21 15.60
C TRP A 56 6.20 -2.77 15.87
N GLY A 57 6.05 -2.30 17.10
CA GLY A 57 6.60 -1.01 17.52
C GLY A 57 5.93 0.20 16.87
N ILE A 58 6.71 1.24 16.57
CA ILE A 58 6.19 2.49 15.99
C ILE A 58 5.77 2.25 14.55
N SER A 59 4.49 2.39 14.29
CA SER A 59 3.91 2.31 12.94
C SER A 59 3.57 3.69 12.40
N ASP A 60 3.51 3.81 11.09
CA ASP A 60 3.05 5.00 10.40
C ASP A 60 1.83 4.63 9.53
N PRO A 61 0.59 4.98 9.95
CA PRO A 61 -0.61 4.64 9.20
C PRO A 61 -0.68 5.34 7.83
N LEU A 62 0.16 6.35 7.60
CA LEU A 62 0.23 7.08 6.33
C LEU A 62 1.20 6.47 5.32
N LYS A 63 1.77 5.30 5.59
CA LYS A 63 2.73 4.67 4.66
C LYS A 63 2.15 4.36 3.29
N VAL A 64 0.89 3.97 3.20
CA VAL A 64 0.23 3.74 1.90
C VAL A 64 0.15 5.04 1.08
N PRO A 65 -0.45 6.15 1.55
CA PRO A 65 -0.45 7.40 0.79
C PRO A 65 0.96 7.97 0.55
N LYS A 66 1.91 7.81 1.48
CA LYS A 66 3.31 8.21 1.27
C LYS A 66 3.98 7.39 0.15
N THR A 67 3.66 6.11 0.03
CA THR A 67 4.11 5.29 -1.11
C THR A 67 3.56 5.83 -2.42
N GLY A 68 2.29 6.24 -2.47
CA GLY A 68 1.70 6.88 -3.65
C GLY A 68 2.43 8.18 -4.03
N GLN A 69 2.76 9.02 -3.05
CA GLN A 69 3.56 10.24 -3.30
C GLN A 69 4.96 9.90 -3.83
N ALA A 70 5.61 8.87 -3.28
CA ALA A 70 6.91 8.43 -3.75
C ALA A 70 6.85 7.86 -5.18
N MET A 71 5.78 7.15 -5.54
CA MET A 71 5.53 6.69 -6.90
C MET A 71 5.40 7.87 -7.88
N LEU A 72 4.57 8.87 -7.56
CA LEU A 72 4.42 10.07 -8.39
C LEU A 72 5.76 10.80 -8.57
N ALA A 73 6.52 10.99 -7.50
CA ALA A 73 7.85 11.60 -7.54
C ALA A 73 8.85 10.81 -8.40
N ALA A 74 8.68 9.51 -8.51
CA ALA A 74 9.49 8.61 -9.34
C ALA A 74 9.01 8.50 -10.80
N GLY A 75 7.96 9.24 -11.18
CA GLY A 75 7.47 9.33 -12.56
C GLY A 75 6.35 8.34 -12.92
N PHE A 76 5.76 7.64 -11.95
CA PHE A 76 4.55 6.86 -12.21
C PHE A 76 3.37 7.78 -12.51
N SER A 77 2.47 7.37 -13.39
CA SER A 77 1.22 8.08 -13.65
C SER A 77 0.24 7.92 -12.48
N GLU A 78 -0.71 8.85 -12.34
CA GLU A 78 -1.81 8.74 -11.37
C GLU A 78 -2.56 7.40 -11.51
N ALA A 79 -2.81 6.96 -12.74
CA ALA A 79 -3.46 5.68 -13.00
C ALA A 79 -2.66 4.47 -12.46
N GLN A 80 -1.35 4.50 -12.53
CA GLN A 80 -0.49 3.45 -11.95
C GLN A 80 -0.51 3.49 -10.42
N VAL A 81 -0.56 4.68 -9.82
CA VAL A 81 -0.70 4.84 -8.37
C VAL A 81 -2.05 4.31 -7.92
N GLU A 82 -3.15 4.70 -8.59
CA GLU A 82 -4.49 4.18 -8.31
C GLU A 82 -4.57 2.65 -8.49
N GLN A 83 -3.90 2.13 -9.51
CA GLN A 83 -3.82 0.67 -9.73
C GLN A 83 -3.30 -0.06 -8.50
N VAL A 84 -2.19 0.38 -7.94
CA VAL A 84 -1.53 -0.30 -6.80
C VAL A 84 -2.26 -0.05 -5.49
N LEU A 85 -2.71 1.18 -5.25
CA LEU A 85 -3.22 1.58 -3.93
C LEU A 85 -4.72 1.42 -3.78
N PHE A 86 -5.46 1.28 -4.89
CA PHE A 86 -6.91 1.19 -4.87
C PHE A 86 -7.44 0.02 -5.69
N HIS A 87 -7.21 -0.02 -7.00
CA HIS A 87 -7.84 -1.02 -7.87
C HIS A 87 -7.39 -2.45 -7.54
N ASN A 88 -6.11 -2.69 -7.36
CA ASN A 88 -5.59 -4.01 -7.01
C ASN A 88 -6.16 -4.52 -5.67
N PRO A 89 -6.16 -3.76 -4.56
CA PRO A 89 -6.83 -4.17 -3.34
C PRO A 89 -8.32 -4.46 -3.51
N VAL A 90 -9.06 -3.59 -4.23
CA VAL A 90 -10.48 -3.79 -4.49
C VAL A 90 -10.71 -5.09 -5.28
N ASP A 91 -9.94 -5.32 -6.32
CA ASP A 91 -10.02 -6.52 -7.14
C ASP A 91 -9.69 -7.79 -6.34
N PHE A 92 -8.68 -7.71 -5.47
CA PHE A 92 -8.34 -8.82 -4.59
C PHE A 92 -9.49 -9.16 -3.63
N PHE A 93 -10.01 -8.18 -2.90
CA PHE A 93 -11.07 -8.42 -1.91
C PHE A 93 -12.41 -8.78 -2.56
N ALA A 94 -12.71 -8.28 -3.74
CA ALA A 94 -13.94 -8.61 -4.48
C ALA A 94 -14.03 -10.09 -4.89
N GLN A 95 -12.89 -10.81 -4.98
CA GLN A 95 -12.88 -12.25 -5.27
C GLN A 95 -13.62 -13.08 -4.21
N SER A 96 -13.78 -12.55 -3.01
CA SER A 96 -14.55 -13.22 -1.94
C SER A 96 -16.06 -13.25 -2.20
N GLY A 97 -16.56 -12.43 -3.13
CA GLY A 97 -17.99 -12.20 -3.34
C GLY A 97 -18.67 -11.36 -2.24
N GLN A 98 -17.91 -10.92 -1.23
CA GLN A 98 -18.43 -10.09 -0.11
C GLN A 98 -18.30 -8.59 -0.38
N LEU A 99 -17.44 -8.18 -1.29
CA LEU A 99 -17.26 -6.79 -1.69
C LEU A 99 -17.92 -6.56 -3.05
N ASP A 100 -18.97 -5.74 -3.07
CA ASP A 100 -19.55 -5.24 -4.31
C ASP A 100 -18.70 -4.09 -4.87
N LYS A 101 -18.03 -4.33 -5.98
CA LYS A 101 -17.20 -3.32 -6.65
C LYS A 101 -17.97 -2.05 -7.03
N ALA A 102 -19.25 -2.15 -7.29
CA ALA A 102 -20.08 -0.97 -7.63
C ALA A 102 -20.14 0.04 -6.48
N LEU A 103 -19.99 -0.42 -5.22
CA LEU A 103 -20.00 0.44 -4.04
C LEU A 103 -18.66 1.16 -3.81
N VAL A 104 -17.59 0.71 -4.44
CA VAL A 104 -16.23 1.24 -4.29
C VAL A 104 -15.60 1.60 -5.63
N SER A 105 -16.41 2.08 -6.57
CA SER A 105 -15.97 2.35 -7.94
C SER A 105 -15.01 3.52 -8.08
N THR A 106 -14.97 4.41 -7.08
CA THR A 106 -14.16 5.63 -7.10
C THR A 106 -13.44 5.81 -5.78
N PRO A 107 -12.10 6.09 -5.80
CA PRO A 107 -11.38 6.42 -4.58
C PRO A 107 -12.01 7.64 -3.90
N LEU A 108 -12.15 7.56 -2.58
CA LEU A 108 -12.60 8.73 -1.81
C LEU A 108 -11.51 9.80 -1.84
N PRO A 109 -11.87 11.07 -2.09
CA PRO A 109 -10.90 12.16 -2.02
C PRO A 109 -10.38 12.29 -0.59
N ILE A 110 -9.07 12.19 -0.43
CA ILE A 110 -8.42 12.39 0.87
C ILE A 110 -8.25 13.90 1.07
N ASP A 111 -8.92 14.45 2.08
CA ASP A 111 -8.68 15.84 2.47
C ASP A 111 -7.34 15.93 3.22
N GLN A 112 -6.28 16.26 2.50
CA GLN A 112 -4.93 16.41 3.05
C GLN A 112 -4.78 17.63 3.99
N ARG A 113 -5.79 18.50 4.06
CA ARG A 113 -5.77 19.70 4.92
C ARG A 113 -6.24 19.38 6.35
N ARG A 114 -6.91 18.24 6.56
CA ARG A 114 -7.29 17.79 7.90
C ARG A 114 -6.09 17.16 8.58
N GLN A 115 -5.60 17.80 9.60
CA GLN A 115 -4.73 17.13 10.56
C GLN A 115 -5.58 16.14 11.34
N TRP A 116 -5.14 14.90 11.37
CA TRP A 116 -5.76 13.83 12.15
C TRP A 116 -5.33 13.97 13.61
N GLN A 117 -5.69 15.09 14.24
CA GLN A 117 -5.62 15.23 15.69
C GLN A 117 -6.69 14.33 16.29
N ASP A 118 -6.40 13.69 17.41
CA ASP A 118 -7.31 12.79 18.13
C ASP A 118 -7.53 11.41 17.51
N ASN A 119 -6.55 10.85 16.83
CA ASN A 119 -6.61 9.46 16.40
C ASN A 119 -6.46 8.53 17.61
N SER A 120 -7.58 7.99 18.12
CA SER A 120 -7.64 7.05 19.24
C SER A 120 -6.82 5.76 19.02
N ALA A 121 -6.48 5.43 17.77
CA ALA A 121 -5.65 4.28 17.46
C ALA A 121 -4.19 4.46 17.90
N LEU A 122 -3.74 5.68 18.16
CA LEU A 122 -2.36 5.96 18.59
C LEU A 122 -2.15 5.74 20.11
N ARG A 123 -3.16 5.30 20.85
CA ARG A 123 -3.07 4.97 22.30
C ARG A 123 -2.32 6.01 23.12
N GLY A 124 -2.60 7.30 22.91
CA GLY A 124 -1.98 8.40 23.63
C GLY A 124 -0.57 8.79 23.16
N GLN A 125 -0.09 8.26 22.07
CA GLN A 125 1.13 8.75 21.42
C GLN A 125 0.81 9.86 20.43
N GLU A 126 1.52 10.98 20.50
CA GLU A 126 1.39 12.02 19.49
C GLU A 126 1.98 11.53 18.16
N PRO A 127 1.28 11.76 17.03
CA PRO A 127 1.83 11.41 15.72
C PRO A 127 3.07 12.27 15.44
N VAL A 128 4.20 11.63 15.22
CA VAL A 128 5.42 12.32 14.75
C VAL A 128 5.26 12.51 13.25
N ILE A 129 4.87 13.70 12.84
CA ILE A 129 4.86 14.10 11.43
C ILE A 129 6.30 14.49 11.07
N LYS A 130 6.97 13.65 10.30
CA LYS A 130 8.26 13.96 9.70
C LYS A 130 8.06 14.26 8.23
#